data_c361c510ed9138784181bfe0fd4ca1a6
#
_entry.id   c361c510ed9138784181bfe0fd4ca1a6
#
_cell.length_a   1.000
_cell.length_b   1.000
_cell.length_c   1.000
_cell.angle_alpha   90.00
_cell.angle_beta   90.00
_cell.angle_gamma   90.00
#
_symmetry.space_group_name_H-M   'P 1'
#
loop_
_entity.id
_entity.type
_entity.pdbx_description
1 polymer ?
#
loop_
_entity_poly.entity_id
_entity_poly.type
_entity_poly.pdbx_seq_one_letter_code
_entity_poly.pdbx_strand_id
1 'polypeptide(L)'
;MYHGVSDRAWEGVLNCERNHIRLDALSKQLRWLKENRRVLSLSRYAASLRGGEPVPERSVVLTFDDGYENNYSLAYPLLKELALPATFFVATNFIERRETLWVDRLEVAFHQTRRSSLELSGVEGRWSWNKVPERVAAYLSVKSALKKIDGKSRDAAMAEALERLDAEGLEAPPLFSPMTPAQLRELADGDLVEIGAHSCRHDVLTYLDDSLAEREIIESRAKVALLCGKQPDLFSYPNGEGGPRLAAMVERAGYAAAVEGSLRLNPPDGVSPYRIERLALHEDDTPALVAATVGGLRQYLMRRG
;
A
#
# COMPACT_ATOMS: atom_id res chain seq x y z
N MET A 1 -6.94 -0.70 6.04
CA MET A 1 -5.97 -0.62 4.93
C MET A 1 -5.60 -2.02 4.50
N TYR A 2 -5.58 -2.25 3.20
CA TYR A 2 -5.17 -3.47 2.49
C TYR A 2 -4.21 -3.10 1.36
N HIS A 3 -3.59 -4.11 0.74
CA HIS A 3 -2.82 -3.97 -0.50
C HIS A 3 -3.40 -4.92 -1.57
N GLY A 4 -2.73 -6.04 -1.86
CA GLY A 4 -3.25 -7.00 -2.82
C GLY A 4 -4.23 -8.01 -2.23
N VAL A 5 -4.83 -8.81 -3.10
CA VAL A 5 -5.70 -9.94 -2.75
C VAL A 5 -5.22 -11.19 -3.46
N SER A 6 -5.35 -12.35 -2.83
CA SER A 6 -4.97 -13.63 -3.41
C SER A 6 -6.09 -14.66 -3.28
N ASP A 7 -6.28 -15.46 -4.31
CA ASP A 7 -7.23 -16.59 -4.33
C ASP A 7 -6.66 -17.86 -3.67
N ARG A 8 -5.36 -17.87 -3.38
CA ARG A 8 -4.64 -19.02 -2.80
C ARG A 8 -3.59 -18.60 -1.78
N ALA A 9 -3.12 -19.56 -0.98
CA ALA A 9 -1.98 -19.38 -0.11
C ALA A 9 -0.68 -19.40 -0.92
N TRP A 10 0.32 -18.67 -0.43
CA TRP A 10 1.68 -18.62 -0.97
C TRP A 10 2.67 -19.13 0.07
N GLU A 11 3.78 -19.69 -0.38
CA GLU A 11 4.79 -20.30 0.49
C GLU A 11 6.18 -19.70 0.24
N GLY A 12 7.07 -19.95 1.17
CA GLY A 12 8.45 -19.49 1.08
C GLY A 12 8.59 -17.99 1.34
N VAL A 13 9.21 -17.29 0.38
CA VAL A 13 9.38 -15.82 0.49
C VAL A 13 8.15 -15.09 -0.07
N LEU A 14 7.45 -15.68 -1.05
CA LEU A 14 6.30 -15.03 -1.68
C LEU A 14 5.20 -14.74 -0.66
N ASN A 15 4.77 -13.50 -0.62
CA ASN A 15 3.75 -12.97 0.27
C ASN A 15 4.04 -13.26 1.76
N CYS A 16 5.32 -13.34 2.14
CA CYS A 16 5.72 -13.67 3.52
C CYS A 16 5.27 -12.61 4.55
N GLU A 17 5.06 -11.38 4.12
CA GLU A 17 4.48 -10.29 4.93
C GLU A 17 2.95 -10.25 4.89
N ARG A 18 2.33 -11.11 4.08
CA ARG A 18 0.86 -11.21 3.91
C ARG A 18 0.21 -9.91 3.44
N ASN A 19 0.91 -9.13 2.63
CA ASN A 19 0.40 -7.93 2.02
C ASN A 19 -0.73 -8.22 1.00
N HIS A 20 -0.74 -9.43 0.42
CA HIS A 20 -1.86 -9.94 -0.36
C HIS A 20 -2.72 -10.84 0.54
N ILE A 21 -3.84 -10.27 1.01
CA ILE A 21 -4.78 -10.99 1.86
C ILE A 21 -5.54 -12.05 1.06
N ARG A 22 -5.82 -13.19 1.64
CA ARG A 22 -6.68 -14.19 1.00
C ARG A 22 -8.10 -13.67 0.82
N LEU A 23 -8.69 -13.95 -0.33
CA LEU A 23 -10.04 -13.50 -0.68
C LEU A 23 -11.11 -13.94 0.34
N ASP A 24 -10.99 -15.16 0.88
CA ASP A 24 -11.93 -15.65 1.90
C ASP A 24 -11.79 -14.89 3.23
N ALA A 25 -10.57 -14.51 3.62
CA ALA A 25 -10.33 -13.69 4.80
C ALA A 25 -10.85 -12.25 4.58
N LEU A 26 -10.55 -11.65 3.43
CA LEU A 26 -11.08 -10.35 3.05
C LEU A 26 -12.62 -10.34 3.08
N SER A 27 -13.25 -11.36 2.49
CA SER A 27 -14.72 -11.49 2.47
C SER A 27 -15.31 -11.52 3.87
N LYS A 28 -14.73 -12.30 4.78
CA LYS A 28 -15.19 -12.37 6.19
C LYS A 28 -15.06 -11.01 6.89
N GLN A 29 -13.93 -10.32 6.69
CA GLN A 29 -13.68 -9.02 7.29
C GLN A 29 -14.62 -7.94 6.74
N LEU A 30 -14.82 -7.88 5.42
CA LEU A 30 -15.70 -6.89 4.79
C LEU A 30 -17.17 -7.11 5.17
N ARG A 31 -17.64 -8.36 5.24
CA ARG A 31 -19.01 -8.67 5.73
C ARG A 31 -19.20 -8.23 7.16
N TRP A 32 -18.22 -8.54 8.03
CA TRP A 32 -18.28 -8.08 9.42
C TRP A 32 -18.29 -6.55 9.53
N LEU A 33 -17.46 -5.84 8.73
CA LEU A 33 -17.45 -4.37 8.70
C LEU A 33 -18.76 -3.81 8.23
N LYS A 34 -19.38 -4.38 7.17
CA LYS A 34 -20.70 -3.99 6.67
C LYS A 34 -21.79 -4.10 7.73
N GLU A 35 -21.79 -5.17 8.50
CA GLU A 35 -22.78 -5.45 9.53
C GLU A 35 -22.61 -4.59 10.80
N ASN A 36 -21.37 -4.21 11.11
CA ASN A 36 -21.03 -3.64 12.41
C ASN A 36 -20.53 -2.20 12.36
N ARG A 37 -20.28 -1.65 11.17
CA ARG A 37 -19.71 -0.31 10.96
C ARG A 37 -20.44 0.43 9.84
N ARG A 38 -20.27 1.74 9.78
CA ARG A 38 -20.68 2.56 8.64
C ARG A 38 -19.48 2.77 7.74
N VAL A 39 -19.45 2.09 6.60
CA VAL A 39 -18.36 2.24 5.63
C VAL A 39 -18.64 3.47 4.77
N LEU A 40 -17.69 4.40 4.75
CA LEU A 40 -17.77 5.66 4.02
C LEU A 40 -16.67 5.75 2.98
N SER A 41 -16.84 6.61 1.98
CA SER A 41 -15.74 7.01 1.11
C SER A 41 -14.71 7.87 1.85
N LEU A 42 -13.45 7.84 1.42
CA LEU A 42 -12.41 8.67 2.02
C LEU A 42 -12.65 10.16 1.75
N SER A 43 -13.16 10.50 0.57
CA SER A 43 -13.52 11.90 0.24
C SER A 43 -14.57 12.47 1.18
N ARG A 44 -15.58 11.68 1.58
CA ARG A 44 -16.56 12.10 2.57
C ARG A 44 -15.93 12.35 3.94
N TYR A 45 -15.03 11.45 4.37
CA TYR A 45 -14.30 11.66 5.62
C TYR A 45 -13.40 12.89 5.54
N ALA A 46 -12.64 13.05 4.46
CA ALA A 46 -11.80 14.22 4.24
C ALA A 46 -12.60 15.53 4.23
N ALA A 47 -13.79 15.55 3.63
CA ALA A 47 -14.67 16.71 3.65
C ALA A 47 -15.12 17.07 5.08
N SER A 48 -15.43 16.07 5.92
CA SER A 48 -15.80 16.34 7.33
C SER A 48 -14.66 16.99 8.12
N LEU A 49 -13.41 16.60 7.88
CA LEU A 49 -12.24 17.20 8.52
C LEU A 49 -12.00 18.67 8.10
N ARG A 50 -12.59 19.10 6.98
CA ARG A 50 -12.48 20.44 6.42
C ARG A 50 -13.71 21.31 6.70
N GLY A 51 -14.52 20.95 7.69
CA GLY A 51 -15.72 21.69 8.09
C GLY A 51 -17.01 21.29 7.36
N GLY A 52 -16.98 20.15 6.64
CA GLY A 52 -18.18 19.54 6.07
C GLY A 52 -19.05 18.83 7.12
N GLU A 53 -20.09 18.13 6.66
CA GLU A 53 -20.96 17.38 7.57
C GLU A 53 -20.18 16.36 8.41
N PRO A 54 -20.42 16.29 9.71
CA PRO A 54 -19.79 15.29 10.57
C PRO A 54 -20.07 13.86 10.10
N VAL A 55 -19.08 12.99 10.20
CA VAL A 55 -19.27 11.58 9.89
C VAL A 55 -20.05 10.89 11.04
N PRO A 56 -20.92 9.92 10.73
CA PRO A 56 -21.60 9.14 11.76
C PRO A 56 -20.61 8.40 12.66
N GLU A 57 -21.00 8.19 13.90
CA GLU A 57 -20.25 7.32 14.81
C GLU A 57 -20.02 5.94 14.22
N ARG A 58 -18.92 5.30 14.65
CA ARG A 58 -18.52 3.95 14.21
C ARG A 58 -18.26 3.88 12.69
N SER A 59 -17.90 4.99 12.08
CA SER A 59 -17.49 5.03 10.67
C SER A 59 -16.11 4.43 10.44
N VAL A 60 -15.94 3.78 9.30
CA VAL A 60 -14.66 3.28 8.77
C VAL A 60 -14.53 3.61 7.29
N VAL A 61 -13.29 3.71 6.82
CA VAL A 61 -12.95 3.88 5.40
C VAL A 61 -12.12 2.69 4.96
N LEU A 62 -12.40 2.15 3.77
CA LEU A 62 -11.64 1.07 3.17
C LEU A 62 -10.65 1.63 2.16
N THR A 63 -9.38 1.21 2.27
CA THR A 63 -8.34 1.61 1.31
C THR A 63 -7.50 0.41 0.88
N PHE A 64 -7.08 0.42 -0.38
CA PHE A 64 -6.17 -0.55 -0.98
C PHE A 64 -5.03 0.22 -1.64
N ASP A 65 -3.80 -0.18 -1.37
CA ASP A 65 -2.61 0.51 -1.88
C ASP A 65 -2.00 -0.24 -3.09
N ASP A 66 -1.06 0.41 -3.77
CA ASP A 66 -0.20 -0.03 -4.86
C ASP A 66 -0.85 -0.09 -6.23
N GLY A 67 -2.06 -0.61 -6.38
CA GLY A 67 -2.74 -0.72 -7.67
C GLY A 67 -2.56 -2.08 -8.35
N TYR A 68 -2.51 -3.16 -7.56
CA TYR A 68 -2.45 -4.53 -8.08
C TYR A 68 -3.70 -4.91 -8.88
N GLU A 69 -3.53 -5.73 -9.92
CA GLU A 69 -4.60 -6.24 -10.78
C GLU A 69 -5.65 -7.01 -9.97
N ASN A 70 -5.24 -7.74 -8.95
CA ASN A 70 -6.14 -8.49 -8.09
C ASN A 70 -7.07 -7.61 -7.22
N ASN A 71 -6.81 -6.33 -7.12
CA ASN A 71 -7.79 -5.39 -6.56
C ASN A 71 -8.98 -5.20 -7.52
N TYR A 72 -8.75 -5.24 -8.84
CA TYR A 72 -9.81 -5.19 -9.84
C TYR A 72 -10.52 -6.54 -9.97
N SER A 73 -9.77 -7.63 -10.12
CA SER A 73 -10.35 -8.94 -10.43
C SER A 73 -10.96 -9.66 -9.22
N LEU A 74 -10.46 -9.42 -7.99
CA LEU A 74 -10.89 -10.10 -6.78
C LEU A 74 -11.57 -9.18 -5.76
N ALA A 75 -10.97 -8.03 -5.42
CA ALA A 75 -11.56 -7.14 -4.41
C ALA A 75 -12.79 -6.39 -4.92
N TYR A 76 -12.75 -5.81 -6.11
CA TYR A 76 -13.83 -5.00 -6.65
C TYR A 76 -15.15 -5.74 -6.83
N PRO A 77 -15.21 -6.98 -7.35
CA PRO A 77 -16.45 -7.77 -7.39
C PRO A 77 -17.07 -7.97 -6.00
N LEU A 78 -16.24 -8.23 -4.98
CA LEU A 78 -16.71 -8.38 -3.60
C LEU A 78 -17.22 -7.05 -3.02
N LEU A 79 -16.53 -5.94 -3.29
CA LEU A 79 -16.98 -4.61 -2.89
C LEU A 79 -18.33 -4.26 -3.54
N LYS A 80 -18.53 -4.62 -4.82
CA LYS A 80 -19.80 -4.44 -5.54
C LYS A 80 -20.92 -5.28 -4.92
N GLU A 81 -20.68 -6.57 -4.66
CA GLU A 81 -21.63 -7.45 -4.00
C GLU A 81 -22.10 -6.88 -2.66
N LEU A 82 -21.16 -6.35 -1.89
CA LEU A 82 -21.43 -5.80 -0.57
C LEU A 82 -21.86 -4.32 -0.59
N ALA A 83 -21.85 -3.66 -1.73
CA ALA A 83 -22.10 -2.22 -1.88
C ALA A 83 -21.24 -1.37 -0.93
N LEU A 84 -19.94 -1.69 -0.82
CA LEU A 84 -18.99 -1.02 0.07
C LEU A 84 -18.09 -0.07 -0.73
N PRO A 85 -18.10 1.24 -0.44
CA PRO A 85 -17.15 2.15 -1.06
C PRO A 85 -15.72 1.87 -0.60
N ALA A 86 -14.75 2.10 -1.49
CA ALA A 86 -13.33 1.98 -1.18
C ALA A 86 -12.51 3.00 -1.97
N THR A 87 -11.28 3.26 -1.52
CA THR A 87 -10.29 4.06 -2.25
C THR A 87 -9.12 3.17 -2.65
N PHE A 88 -8.78 3.16 -3.95
CA PHE A 88 -7.61 2.48 -4.47
C PHE A 88 -6.52 3.50 -4.79
N PHE A 89 -5.39 3.40 -4.10
CA PHE A 89 -4.22 4.24 -4.33
C PHE A 89 -3.25 3.54 -5.27
N VAL A 90 -2.85 4.21 -6.35
CA VAL A 90 -2.03 3.58 -7.39
C VAL A 90 -0.66 4.23 -7.54
N ALA A 91 0.38 3.41 -7.56
CA ALA A 91 1.73 3.81 -7.96
C ALA A 91 1.75 3.93 -9.48
N THR A 92 1.93 5.16 -10.01
CA THR A 92 1.61 5.43 -11.41
C THR A 92 2.56 4.76 -12.40
N ASN A 93 3.85 4.65 -12.09
CA ASN A 93 4.79 3.95 -12.97
C ASN A 93 4.52 2.44 -13.04
N PHE A 94 4.01 1.84 -11.95
CA PHE A 94 3.57 0.46 -11.93
C PHE A 94 2.46 0.20 -12.95
N ILE A 95 1.48 1.12 -13.04
CA ILE A 95 0.37 1.04 -14.00
C ILE A 95 0.84 1.33 -15.44
N GLU A 96 1.57 2.45 -15.64
CA GLU A 96 1.96 2.92 -16.97
C GLU A 96 2.96 2.01 -17.67
N ARG A 97 4.02 1.60 -16.94
CA ARG A 97 5.12 0.80 -17.49
C ARG A 97 4.87 -0.69 -17.41
N ARG A 98 3.87 -1.09 -16.63
CA ARG A 98 3.58 -2.49 -16.31
C ARG A 98 4.80 -3.23 -15.74
N GLU A 99 5.65 -2.50 -15.04
CA GLU A 99 6.83 -3.02 -14.38
C GLU A 99 6.48 -3.37 -12.94
N THR A 100 6.82 -4.59 -12.50
CA THR A 100 6.65 -5.01 -11.11
C THR A 100 7.35 -4.05 -10.16
N LEU A 101 6.72 -3.73 -9.04
CA LEU A 101 7.30 -2.86 -8.00
C LEU A 101 8.65 -3.41 -7.54
N TRP A 102 9.57 -2.53 -7.19
CA TRP A 102 10.92 -2.95 -6.79
C TRP A 102 10.91 -3.89 -5.57
N VAL A 103 9.99 -3.69 -4.63
CA VAL A 103 9.80 -4.56 -3.46
C VAL A 103 9.40 -5.98 -3.86
N ASP A 104 8.49 -6.11 -4.83
CA ASP A 104 8.00 -7.39 -5.33
C ASP A 104 9.07 -8.09 -6.20
N ARG A 105 9.82 -7.32 -7.01
CA ARG A 105 10.96 -7.87 -7.76
C ARG A 105 12.01 -8.47 -6.84
N LEU A 106 12.31 -7.80 -5.72
CA LEU A 106 13.22 -8.32 -4.70
C LEU A 106 12.66 -9.61 -4.07
N GLU A 107 11.37 -9.62 -3.77
CA GLU A 107 10.68 -10.77 -3.19
C GLU A 107 10.73 -11.99 -4.11
N VAL A 108 10.43 -11.79 -5.40
CA VAL A 108 10.54 -12.83 -6.44
C VAL A 108 11.98 -13.34 -6.57
N ALA A 109 12.96 -12.45 -6.59
CA ALA A 109 14.37 -12.81 -6.65
C ALA A 109 14.77 -13.70 -5.47
N PHE A 110 14.44 -13.33 -4.25
CA PHE A 110 14.70 -14.16 -3.07
C PHE A 110 13.93 -15.47 -3.06
N HIS A 111 12.73 -15.52 -3.63
CA HIS A 111 11.95 -16.75 -3.71
C HIS A 111 12.58 -17.75 -4.68
N GLN A 112 13.02 -17.30 -5.85
CA GLN A 112 13.46 -18.15 -6.95
C GLN A 112 14.96 -18.47 -6.95
N THR A 113 15.77 -17.66 -6.24
CA THR A 113 17.22 -17.84 -6.23
C THR A 113 17.67 -19.21 -5.69
N ARG A 114 18.72 -19.74 -6.30
CA ARG A 114 19.46 -20.91 -5.80
C ARG A 114 20.70 -20.51 -4.97
N ARG A 115 20.99 -19.22 -4.87
CA ARG A 115 22.07 -18.71 -4.03
C ARG A 115 21.70 -18.85 -2.56
N SER A 116 22.72 -18.86 -1.71
CA SER A 116 22.57 -18.98 -0.25
C SER A 116 23.12 -17.76 0.50
N SER A 117 23.53 -16.72 -0.22
CA SER A 117 24.02 -15.47 0.39
C SER A 117 23.86 -14.30 -0.58
N LEU A 118 23.83 -13.09 0.00
CA LEU A 118 23.86 -11.83 -0.72
C LEU A 118 24.72 -10.83 0.06
N GLU A 119 25.48 -10.03 -0.67
CA GLU A 119 26.19 -8.85 -0.21
C GLU A 119 26.03 -7.79 -1.29
N LEU A 120 25.79 -6.54 -0.91
CA LEU A 120 25.52 -5.44 -1.86
C LEU A 120 26.53 -4.31 -1.63
N SER A 121 27.01 -3.74 -2.71
CA SER A 121 27.88 -2.58 -2.68
C SER A 121 27.15 -1.35 -2.13
N GLY A 122 27.74 -0.68 -1.14
CA GLY A 122 27.13 0.53 -0.55
C GLY A 122 25.92 0.30 0.34
N VAL A 123 25.54 -0.95 0.59
CA VAL A 123 24.51 -1.32 1.56
C VAL A 123 25.14 -2.18 2.64
N GLU A 124 25.12 -1.69 3.87
CA GLU A 124 25.73 -2.39 4.99
C GLU A 124 25.01 -3.72 5.29
N GLY A 125 25.77 -4.79 5.34
CA GLY A 125 25.31 -6.11 5.72
C GLY A 125 25.78 -7.21 4.77
N ARG A 126 25.86 -8.42 5.32
CA ARG A 126 26.05 -9.66 4.58
C ARG A 126 24.96 -10.63 5.04
N TRP A 127 24.16 -11.12 4.10
CA TRP A 127 23.04 -12.00 4.38
C TRP A 127 23.34 -13.39 3.88
N SER A 128 23.06 -14.39 4.69
CA SER A 128 23.21 -15.81 4.32
C SER A 128 22.04 -16.63 4.85
N TRP A 129 21.71 -17.71 4.15
CA TRP A 129 20.59 -18.59 4.49
C TRP A 129 20.83 -20.00 3.97
N ASN A 130 20.38 -20.98 4.74
CA ASN A 130 20.38 -22.39 4.35
C ASN A 130 18.96 -22.99 4.37
N LYS A 131 18.03 -22.29 4.99
CA LYS A 131 16.62 -22.69 5.15
C LYS A 131 15.67 -21.56 4.78
N VAL A 132 14.42 -21.91 4.46
CA VAL A 132 13.39 -20.93 4.09
C VAL A 132 13.21 -19.80 5.12
N PRO A 133 13.10 -20.07 6.44
CA PRO A 133 12.97 -18.99 7.42
C PRO A 133 14.15 -18.00 7.44
N GLU A 134 15.37 -18.50 7.27
CA GLU A 134 16.57 -17.65 7.18
C GLU A 134 16.56 -16.80 5.89
N ARG A 135 16.09 -17.37 4.78
CA ARG A 135 15.93 -16.66 3.51
C ARG A 135 14.89 -15.55 3.63
N VAL A 136 13.76 -15.82 4.28
CA VAL A 136 12.74 -14.80 4.59
C VAL A 136 13.34 -13.68 5.44
N ALA A 137 14.09 -14.01 6.50
CA ALA A 137 14.74 -13.02 7.34
C ALA A 137 15.76 -12.17 6.57
N ALA A 138 16.55 -12.81 5.68
CA ALA A 138 17.48 -12.11 4.80
C ALA A 138 16.75 -11.15 3.83
N TYR A 139 15.68 -11.62 3.17
CA TYR A 139 14.83 -10.78 2.32
C TYR A 139 14.31 -9.56 3.07
N LEU A 140 13.71 -9.73 4.24
CA LEU A 140 13.16 -8.64 5.04
C LEU A 140 14.23 -7.63 5.46
N SER A 141 15.42 -8.12 5.81
CA SER A 141 16.56 -7.27 6.18
C SER A 141 17.06 -6.45 4.99
N VAL A 142 17.27 -7.08 3.82
CA VAL A 142 17.67 -6.39 2.58
C VAL A 142 16.63 -5.36 2.19
N LYS A 143 15.34 -5.74 2.17
CA LYS A 143 14.24 -4.82 1.87
C LYS A 143 14.23 -3.61 2.81
N SER A 144 14.42 -3.84 4.11
CA SER A 144 14.50 -2.75 5.10
C SER A 144 15.69 -1.83 4.86
N ALA A 145 16.84 -2.35 4.46
CA ALA A 145 18.01 -1.54 4.12
C ALA A 145 17.75 -0.70 2.85
N LEU A 146 17.20 -1.32 1.81
CA LEU A 146 16.90 -0.64 0.54
C LEU A 146 15.81 0.43 0.65
N LYS A 147 14.88 0.31 1.61
CA LYS A 147 13.88 1.36 1.89
C LYS A 147 14.49 2.66 2.40
N LYS A 148 15.67 2.61 3.02
CA LYS A 148 16.30 3.75 3.71
C LYS A 148 17.27 4.55 2.84
N ILE A 149 17.44 4.17 1.58
CA ILE A 149 18.33 4.86 0.64
C ILE A 149 17.52 5.56 -0.46
N ASP A 150 18.12 6.56 -1.09
CA ASP A 150 17.47 7.30 -2.17
C ASP A 150 17.19 6.40 -3.39
N GLY A 151 16.23 6.83 -4.23
CA GLY A 151 15.76 6.03 -5.36
C GLY A 151 16.84 5.63 -6.35
N LYS A 152 17.87 6.50 -6.60
CA LYS A 152 18.96 6.19 -7.54
C LYS A 152 19.90 5.14 -6.97
N SER A 153 20.30 5.30 -5.72
CA SER A 153 21.14 4.32 -4.99
C SER A 153 20.43 2.99 -4.85
N ARG A 154 19.12 3.02 -4.58
CA ARG A 154 18.31 1.81 -4.52
C ARG A 154 18.23 1.10 -5.87
N ASP A 155 18.05 1.81 -6.98
CA ASP A 155 17.99 1.21 -8.31
C ASP A 155 19.30 0.49 -8.64
N ALA A 156 20.44 1.08 -8.31
CA ALA A 156 21.76 0.44 -8.47
C ALA A 156 21.90 -0.81 -7.60
N ALA A 157 21.51 -0.73 -6.32
CA ALA A 157 21.56 -1.86 -5.41
C ALA A 157 20.56 -2.97 -5.82
N MET A 158 19.40 -2.62 -6.38
CA MET A 158 18.44 -3.58 -6.92
C MET A 158 19.00 -4.30 -8.16
N ALA A 159 19.64 -3.59 -9.08
CA ALA A 159 20.28 -4.21 -10.25
C ALA A 159 21.35 -5.21 -9.79
N GLU A 160 22.23 -4.82 -8.86
CA GLU A 160 23.25 -5.70 -8.28
C GLU A 160 22.62 -6.90 -7.53
N ALA A 161 21.52 -6.68 -6.79
CA ALA A 161 20.83 -7.77 -6.08
C ALA A 161 20.25 -8.80 -7.06
N LEU A 162 19.63 -8.37 -8.15
CA LEU A 162 19.07 -9.25 -9.17
C LEU A 162 20.16 -10.06 -9.87
N GLU A 163 21.29 -9.45 -10.23
CA GLU A 163 22.45 -10.13 -10.80
C GLU A 163 23.01 -11.19 -9.83
N ARG A 164 23.31 -10.79 -8.58
CA ARG A 164 23.90 -11.71 -7.58
C ARG A 164 22.98 -12.86 -7.14
N LEU A 165 21.67 -12.66 -7.27
CA LEU A 165 20.67 -13.70 -6.98
C LEU A 165 20.32 -14.56 -8.20
N ASP A 166 20.97 -14.37 -9.36
CA ASP A 166 20.64 -15.00 -10.64
C ASP A 166 19.16 -14.79 -11.02
N ALA A 167 18.66 -13.56 -10.78
CA ALA A 167 17.25 -13.22 -10.90
C ALA A 167 16.98 -12.19 -12.02
N GLU A 168 17.94 -11.94 -12.90
CA GLU A 168 17.74 -11.07 -14.07
C GLU A 168 16.75 -11.70 -15.04
N GLY A 169 15.79 -10.90 -15.49
CA GLY A 169 14.77 -11.35 -16.44
C GLY A 169 13.74 -12.33 -15.89
N LEU A 170 13.69 -12.56 -14.58
CA LEU A 170 12.64 -13.36 -13.97
C LEU A 170 11.29 -12.65 -14.07
N GLU A 171 10.27 -13.37 -14.52
CA GLU A 171 8.90 -12.91 -14.52
C GLU A 171 8.28 -13.04 -13.13
N ALA A 172 7.65 -11.96 -12.69
CA ALA A 172 6.89 -11.99 -11.45
C ALA A 172 5.58 -12.79 -11.64
N PRO A 173 5.15 -13.55 -10.63
CA PRO A 173 3.86 -14.24 -10.69
C PRO A 173 2.70 -13.22 -10.81
N PRO A 174 1.53 -13.66 -11.35
CA PRO A 174 0.35 -12.78 -11.51
C PRO A 174 -0.08 -12.05 -10.23
N LEU A 175 0.29 -12.56 -9.07
CA LEU A 175 0.11 -11.93 -7.77
C LEU A 175 0.58 -10.46 -7.77
N PHE A 176 1.68 -10.16 -8.46
CA PHE A 176 2.31 -8.84 -8.51
C PHE A 176 2.06 -8.10 -9.83
N SER A 177 1.03 -8.48 -10.57
CA SER A 177 0.66 -7.76 -11.80
C SER A 177 -0.03 -6.44 -11.48
N PRO A 178 0.27 -5.35 -12.21
CA PRO A 178 -0.48 -4.09 -12.11
C PRO A 178 -1.83 -4.18 -12.81
N MET A 179 -2.79 -3.38 -12.35
CA MET A 179 -3.98 -3.07 -13.14
C MET A 179 -3.58 -2.52 -14.51
N THR A 180 -4.43 -2.75 -15.51
CA THR A 180 -4.29 -2.05 -16.78
C THR A 180 -4.89 -0.63 -16.70
N PRO A 181 -4.46 0.32 -17.54
CA PRO A 181 -5.10 1.62 -17.63
C PRO A 181 -6.61 1.54 -17.94
N ALA A 182 -7.05 0.52 -18.69
CA ALA A 182 -8.47 0.31 -18.99
C ALA A 182 -9.26 -0.10 -17.74
N GLN A 183 -8.74 -1.04 -16.94
CA GLN A 183 -9.34 -1.44 -15.66
C GLN A 183 -9.42 -0.26 -14.68
N LEU A 184 -8.35 0.53 -14.60
CA LEU A 184 -8.31 1.70 -13.72
C LEU A 184 -9.35 2.74 -14.13
N ARG A 185 -9.53 2.97 -15.44
CA ARG A 185 -10.54 3.88 -15.97
C ARG A 185 -11.96 3.39 -15.69
N GLU A 186 -12.22 2.08 -15.87
CA GLU A 186 -13.51 1.48 -15.52
C GLU A 186 -13.87 1.69 -14.04
N LEU A 187 -12.90 1.50 -13.13
CA LEU A 187 -13.09 1.76 -11.72
C LEU A 187 -13.38 3.24 -11.43
N ALA A 188 -12.65 4.15 -12.08
CA ALA A 188 -12.81 5.59 -11.91
C ALA A 188 -14.14 6.13 -12.47
N ASP A 189 -14.71 5.49 -13.49
CA ASP A 189 -16.00 5.85 -14.08
C ASP A 189 -17.17 5.39 -13.23
N GLY A 190 -16.96 4.41 -12.35
CA GLY A 190 -17.97 3.95 -11.37
C GLY A 190 -18.07 4.86 -10.15
N ASP A 191 -19.17 4.69 -9.39
CA ASP A 191 -19.45 5.49 -8.18
C ASP A 191 -18.99 4.81 -6.88
N LEU A 192 -18.49 3.58 -6.96
CA LEU A 192 -18.17 2.77 -5.78
C LEU A 192 -16.72 2.95 -5.32
N VAL A 193 -15.78 3.16 -6.25
CA VAL A 193 -14.36 3.21 -5.97
C VAL A 193 -13.80 4.58 -6.31
N GLU A 194 -13.08 5.17 -5.35
CA GLU A 194 -12.27 6.37 -5.56
C GLU A 194 -10.85 5.98 -5.95
N ILE A 195 -10.25 6.66 -6.92
CA ILE A 195 -8.85 6.46 -7.28
C ILE A 195 -8.01 7.59 -6.70
N GLY A 196 -7.00 7.24 -5.93
CA GLY A 196 -6.00 8.14 -5.39
C GLY A 196 -4.60 7.85 -5.91
N ALA A 197 -3.65 8.74 -5.64
CA ALA A 197 -2.26 8.57 -6.03
C ALA A 197 -1.42 7.97 -4.89
N HIS A 198 -0.39 7.17 -5.27
CA HIS A 198 0.56 6.53 -4.36
C HIS A 198 2.01 6.74 -4.82
N SER A 199 2.36 7.99 -5.14
CA SER A 199 3.60 8.40 -5.82
C SER A 199 3.76 7.81 -7.23
N CYS A 200 4.88 8.09 -7.88
CA CYS A 200 5.18 7.50 -9.19
C CYS A 200 5.88 6.15 -9.06
N ARG A 201 6.93 6.10 -8.24
CA ARG A 201 7.89 4.99 -8.17
C ARG A 201 7.73 4.12 -6.93
N HIS A 202 6.78 4.44 -6.06
CA HIS A 202 6.65 3.82 -4.75
C HIS A 202 7.93 3.95 -3.91
N ASP A 203 8.59 5.12 -4.02
CA ASP A 203 9.72 5.47 -3.16
C ASP A 203 9.23 5.90 -1.78
N VAL A 204 9.96 5.57 -0.72
CA VAL A 204 9.66 6.06 0.63
C VAL A 204 10.07 7.54 0.70
N LEU A 205 9.08 8.42 0.58
CA LEU A 205 9.28 9.86 0.36
C LEU A 205 10.05 10.56 1.50
N THR A 206 10.06 9.99 2.69
CA THR A 206 10.78 10.53 3.85
C THR A 206 12.30 10.47 3.67
N TYR A 207 12.80 9.58 2.82
CA TYR A 207 14.23 9.43 2.49
C TYR A 207 14.66 10.17 1.21
N LEU A 208 13.73 10.87 0.56
CA LEU A 208 14.03 11.71 -0.59
C LEU A 208 14.29 13.17 -0.16
N ASP A 209 15.11 13.86 -0.93
CA ASP A 209 15.19 15.31 -0.83
C ASP A 209 13.87 15.98 -1.23
N ASP A 210 13.72 17.26 -0.91
CA ASP A 210 12.47 17.99 -1.12
C ASP A 210 12.08 18.04 -2.60
N SER A 211 13.02 18.23 -3.50
CA SER A 211 12.76 18.33 -4.93
C SER A 211 12.26 17.01 -5.52
N LEU A 212 12.86 15.89 -5.12
CA LEU A 212 12.45 14.56 -5.54
C LEU A 212 11.10 14.18 -4.94
N ALA A 213 10.88 14.43 -3.64
CA ALA A 213 9.63 14.14 -2.98
C ALA A 213 8.46 14.94 -3.57
N GLU A 214 8.65 16.25 -3.80
CA GLU A 214 7.64 17.12 -4.39
C GLU A 214 7.31 16.70 -5.83
N ARG A 215 8.32 16.33 -6.61
CA ARG A 215 8.12 15.79 -7.97
C ARG A 215 7.30 14.50 -7.96
N GLU A 216 7.62 13.53 -7.10
CA GLU A 216 6.86 12.27 -6.94
C GLU A 216 5.38 12.54 -6.63
N ILE A 217 5.10 13.53 -5.78
CA ILE A 217 3.74 13.91 -5.39
C ILE A 217 2.99 14.58 -6.55
N ILE A 218 3.61 15.59 -7.21
CA ILE A 218 2.96 16.36 -8.28
C ILE A 218 2.77 15.51 -9.54
N GLU A 219 3.81 14.78 -9.97
CA GLU A 219 3.73 13.97 -11.17
C GLU A 219 2.73 12.82 -11.02
N SER A 220 2.65 12.18 -9.85
CA SER A 220 1.67 11.13 -9.62
C SER A 220 0.23 11.64 -9.74
N ARG A 221 -0.05 12.87 -9.29
CA ARG A 221 -1.36 13.50 -9.47
C ARG A 221 -1.72 13.68 -10.93
N ALA A 222 -0.80 14.23 -11.70
CA ALA A 222 -0.99 14.46 -13.14
C ALA A 222 -1.18 13.14 -13.91
N LYS A 223 -0.39 12.12 -13.58
CA LYS A 223 -0.46 10.80 -14.22
C LYS A 223 -1.77 10.07 -13.90
N VAL A 224 -2.23 10.07 -12.65
CA VAL A 224 -3.54 9.51 -12.33
C VAL A 224 -4.65 10.22 -13.10
N ALA A 225 -4.58 11.57 -13.23
CA ALA A 225 -5.54 12.32 -14.03
C ALA A 225 -5.58 11.87 -15.50
N LEU A 226 -4.42 11.62 -16.10
CA LEU A 226 -4.32 11.10 -17.47
C LEU A 226 -4.85 9.68 -17.60
N LEU A 227 -4.54 8.82 -16.64
CA LEU A 227 -4.96 7.42 -16.63
C LEU A 227 -6.49 7.27 -16.44
N CYS A 228 -7.06 8.05 -15.53
CA CYS A 228 -8.46 7.93 -15.13
C CYS A 228 -9.41 8.93 -15.82
N GLY A 229 -8.88 9.97 -16.48
CA GLY A 229 -9.69 11.08 -17.00
C GLY A 229 -10.24 12.02 -15.91
N LYS A 230 -9.90 11.80 -14.65
CA LYS A 230 -10.34 12.58 -13.49
C LYS A 230 -9.13 12.90 -12.59
N GLN A 231 -9.09 14.13 -12.07
CA GLN A 231 -8.05 14.56 -11.14
C GLN A 231 -8.21 13.83 -9.80
N PRO A 232 -7.16 13.19 -9.26
CA PRO A 232 -7.24 12.59 -7.93
C PRO A 232 -7.15 13.67 -6.85
N ASP A 233 -8.00 13.57 -5.84
CA ASP A 233 -8.00 14.45 -4.68
C ASP A 233 -7.36 13.80 -3.43
N LEU A 234 -6.99 12.53 -3.54
CA LEU A 234 -6.54 11.71 -2.42
C LEU A 234 -5.14 11.17 -2.69
N PHE A 235 -4.30 11.19 -1.64
CA PHE A 235 -2.93 10.69 -1.69
C PHE A 235 -2.68 9.65 -0.58
N SER A 236 -1.87 8.62 -0.85
CA SER A 236 -1.34 7.71 0.16
C SER A 236 0.18 7.79 0.16
N TYR A 237 0.77 7.97 1.33
CA TYR A 237 2.23 7.96 1.47
C TYR A 237 2.77 6.54 1.32
N PRO A 238 3.74 6.28 0.40
CA PRO A 238 4.38 4.97 0.31
C PRO A 238 4.97 4.53 1.65
N ASN A 239 4.85 3.24 1.96
CA ASN A 239 5.22 2.65 3.24
C ASN A 239 4.43 3.22 4.44
N GLY A 240 3.42 4.05 4.20
CA GLY A 240 2.66 4.75 5.25
C GLY A 240 3.43 5.86 5.96
N GLU A 241 4.62 6.22 5.48
CA GLU A 241 5.49 7.21 6.11
C GLU A 241 5.25 8.61 5.53
N GLY A 242 4.52 9.44 6.28
CA GLY A 242 4.25 10.83 5.96
C GLY A 242 5.04 11.81 6.83
N GLY A 243 4.33 12.71 7.50
CA GLY A 243 4.89 13.70 8.40
C GLY A 243 4.64 15.13 7.95
N PRO A 244 4.91 16.13 8.80
CA PRO A 244 4.57 17.54 8.52
C PRO A 244 5.19 18.10 7.23
N ARG A 245 6.43 17.69 6.92
CA ARG A 245 7.15 18.09 5.69
C ARG A 245 6.40 17.68 4.44
N LEU A 246 6.07 16.38 4.34
CA LEU A 246 5.38 15.83 3.18
C LEU A 246 3.92 16.26 3.12
N ALA A 247 3.25 16.43 4.26
CA ALA A 247 1.89 16.92 4.34
C ALA A 247 1.75 18.31 3.70
N ALA A 248 2.70 19.21 3.96
CA ALA A 248 2.73 20.54 3.33
C ALA A 248 2.95 20.46 1.80
N MET A 249 3.75 19.49 1.32
CA MET A 249 3.95 19.28 -0.12
C MET A 249 2.66 18.74 -0.79
N VAL A 250 1.99 17.78 -0.17
CA VAL A 250 0.73 17.22 -0.66
C VAL A 250 -0.37 18.28 -0.72
N GLU A 251 -0.45 19.14 0.30
CA GLU A 251 -1.36 20.29 0.32
C GLU A 251 -1.09 21.25 -0.84
N ARG A 252 0.18 21.66 -1.02
CA ARG A 252 0.58 22.56 -2.13
C ARG A 252 0.34 21.93 -3.50
N ALA A 253 0.47 20.60 -3.63
CA ALA A 253 0.17 19.89 -4.85
C ALA A 253 -1.35 19.84 -5.18
N GLY A 254 -2.20 20.32 -4.27
CA GLY A 254 -3.64 20.45 -4.48
C GLY A 254 -4.45 19.19 -4.22
N TYR A 255 -3.93 18.23 -3.45
CA TYR A 255 -4.75 17.14 -2.93
C TYR A 255 -5.68 17.65 -1.82
N ALA A 256 -6.82 17.01 -1.67
CA ALA A 256 -7.78 17.33 -0.61
C ALA A 256 -7.45 16.61 0.70
N ALA A 257 -6.84 15.42 0.63
CA ALA A 257 -6.44 14.66 1.80
C ALA A 257 -5.31 13.67 1.50
N ALA A 258 -4.60 13.26 2.57
CA ALA A 258 -3.62 12.18 2.50
C ALA A 258 -3.68 11.25 3.70
N VAL A 259 -3.31 10.00 3.47
CA VAL A 259 -3.37 8.92 4.47
C VAL A 259 -1.99 8.36 4.78
N GLU A 260 -1.72 8.17 6.07
CA GLU A 260 -0.52 7.51 6.63
C GLU A 260 -0.84 6.07 7.05
N GLY A 261 0.19 5.23 7.19
CA GLY A 261 0.07 3.93 7.84
C GLY A 261 0.45 4.06 9.32
N SER A 262 -0.38 3.58 10.21
CA SER A 262 -0.06 3.60 11.62
C SER A 262 -0.80 2.49 12.39
N LEU A 263 -0.52 2.43 13.69
CA LEU A 263 -1.28 1.57 14.61
C LEU A 263 -2.23 2.41 15.48
N ARG A 264 -2.64 3.60 15.00
CA ARG A 264 -3.45 4.53 15.79
C ARG A 264 -4.80 4.78 15.14
N LEU A 265 -5.81 4.97 15.97
CA LEU A 265 -7.07 5.55 15.54
C LEU A 265 -6.92 7.07 15.39
N ASN A 266 -7.60 7.62 14.42
CA ASN A 266 -7.76 9.06 14.34
C ASN A 266 -8.54 9.55 15.57
N PRO A 267 -8.08 10.59 16.27
CA PRO A 267 -8.85 11.18 17.36
C PRO A 267 -10.14 11.82 16.82
N PRO A 268 -11.14 12.06 17.68
CA PRO A 268 -12.40 12.67 17.24
C PRO A 268 -12.21 14.08 16.67
N ASP A 269 -11.20 14.81 17.15
CA ASP A 269 -10.91 16.19 16.75
C ASP A 269 -9.42 16.38 16.45
N GLY A 270 -9.10 17.41 15.66
CA GLY A 270 -7.72 17.83 15.40
C GLY A 270 -6.94 16.96 14.41
N VAL A 271 -7.62 16.09 13.64
CA VAL A 271 -6.98 15.32 12.56
C VAL A 271 -6.64 16.25 11.41
N SER A 272 -5.36 16.27 11.00
CA SER A 272 -4.97 16.92 9.77
C SER A 272 -5.52 16.15 8.56
N PRO A 273 -6.19 16.80 7.60
CA PRO A 273 -6.62 16.15 6.38
C PRO A 273 -5.47 15.47 5.60
N TYR A 274 -4.25 15.95 5.79
CA TYR A 274 -3.05 15.45 5.10
C TYR A 274 -2.25 14.43 5.91
N ARG A 275 -2.80 13.98 7.06
CA ARG A 275 -2.16 13.01 7.96
C ARG A 275 -3.19 12.09 8.62
N ILE A 276 -4.08 11.53 7.81
CA ILE A 276 -5.11 10.60 8.29
C ILE A 276 -4.48 9.25 8.56
N GLU A 277 -4.54 8.80 9.79
CA GLU A 277 -3.99 7.52 10.24
C GLU A 277 -4.84 6.34 9.76
N ARG A 278 -4.19 5.26 9.34
CA ARG A 278 -4.84 4.03 8.90
C ARG A 278 -4.36 2.82 9.68
N LEU A 279 -5.26 1.88 9.90
CA LEU A 279 -5.00 0.60 10.53
C LEU A 279 -4.93 -0.50 9.46
N ALA A 280 -3.87 -1.30 9.46
CA ALA A 280 -3.82 -2.50 8.66
C ALA A 280 -4.67 -3.61 9.30
N LEU A 281 -5.39 -4.36 8.48
CA LEU A 281 -5.99 -5.64 8.83
C LEU A 281 -5.22 -6.76 8.13
N HIS A 282 -5.02 -7.86 8.84
CA HIS A 282 -4.23 -8.98 8.38
C HIS A 282 -5.09 -10.20 8.12
N GLU A 283 -4.59 -11.15 7.34
CA GLU A 283 -5.28 -12.38 6.95
C GLU A 283 -5.78 -13.19 8.17
N ASP A 284 -5.00 -13.23 9.24
CA ASP A 284 -5.31 -13.98 10.45
C ASP A 284 -6.23 -13.22 11.43
N ASP A 285 -6.62 -11.98 11.10
CA ASP A 285 -7.51 -11.21 11.98
C ASP A 285 -8.92 -11.81 11.94
N THR A 286 -9.25 -12.50 13.03
CA THR A 286 -10.62 -12.99 13.27
C THR A 286 -11.61 -11.82 13.39
N PRO A 287 -12.92 -12.03 13.27
CA PRO A 287 -13.91 -10.97 13.52
C PRO A 287 -13.75 -10.25 14.85
N ALA A 288 -13.33 -10.97 15.89
CA ALA A 288 -13.05 -10.39 17.21
C ALA A 288 -11.82 -9.46 17.18
N LEU A 289 -10.75 -9.85 16.45
CA LEU A 289 -9.57 -9.02 16.28
C LEU A 289 -9.86 -7.81 15.38
N VAL A 290 -10.66 -7.98 14.32
CA VAL A 290 -11.15 -6.85 13.51
C VAL A 290 -11.91 -5.86 14.40
N ALA A 291 -12.84 -6.35 15.22
CA ALA A 291 -13.58 -5.52 16.18
C ALA A 291 -12.66 -4.77 17.14
N ALA A 292 -11.68 -5.48 17.72
CA ALA A 292 -10.70 -4.90 18.64
C ALA A 292 -9.80 -3.85 17.95
N THR A 293 -9.40 -4.09 16.70
CA THR A 293 -8.56 -3.19 15.90
C THR A 293 -9.32 -1.90 15.58
N VAL A 294 -10.49 -2.00 14.95
CA VAL A 294 -11.28 -0.82 14.54
C VAL A 294 -11.98 -0.15 15.74
N GLY A 295 -12.05 -0.80 16.89
CA GLY A 295 -12.53 -0.25 18.15
C GLY A 295 -11.45 0.38 19.04
N GLY A 296 -10.17 0.30 18.64
CA GLY A 296 -9.05 0.88 19.39
C GLY A 296 -8.52 0.03 20.56
N LEU A 297 -9.14 -1.11 20.85
CA LEU A 297 -8.72 -1.97 21.98
C LEU A 297 -7.33 -2.58 21.73
N ARG A 298 -7.03 -3.02 20.51
CA ARG A 298 -5.74 -3.60 20.15
C ARG A 298 -4.60 -2.59 20.40
N GLN A 299 -4.78 -1.33 19.98
CA GLN A 299 -3.82 -0.26 20.16
C GLN A 299 -3.64 0.11 21.63
N TYR A 300 -4.73 0.08 22.40
CA TYR A 300 -4.68 0.31 23.84
C TYR A 300 -3.84 -0.75 24.56
N LEU A 301 -4.00 -2.01 24.21
CA LEU A 301 -3.24 -3.11 24.81
C LEU A 301 -1.76 -3.09 24.42
N MET A 302 -1.42 -2.78 23.17
CA MET A 302 -0.04 -2.68 22.69
C MET A 302 0.77 -1.52 23.30
N ARG A 303 0.13 -0.50 23.86
CA ARG A 303 0.79 0.63 24.55
C ARG A 303 1.16 0.31 26.02
N ARG A 304 0.65 -0.75 26.59
CA ARG A 304 0.83 -1.12 28.00
C ARG A 304 1.76 -2.33 28.21
N GLY A 305 2.18 -2.99 27.16
CA GLY A 305 3.18 -4.06 27.16
C GLY A 305 4.52 -3.57 26.61
#